data_3a97bdd0590c2866345fe147ab1278c7
#
_entry.id   3a97bdd0590c2866345fe147ab1278c7
#
_cell.length_a   1.000
_cell.length_b   1.000
_cell.length_c   1.000
_cell.angle_alpha   90.00
_cell.angle_beta   90.00
_cell.angle_gamma   90.00
#
_symmetry.space_group_name_H-M   'P 1'
#
loop_
_entity.id
_entity.type
_entity.pdbx_description
1 polymer ?
#
loop_
_entity_poly.entity_id
_entity_poly.type
_entity_poly.pdbx_seq_one_letter_code
_entity_poly.pdbx_strand_id
1 'polypeptide(L)'
;EEMMDQKPDLLFLDIHLTDESGFDLAEKLTHLKKAPYLVFATAYDQYALKAFQVNAKDYILKPFEEEKITQVIEKASKEMAQAVPENTAEKGPKSEAIPIQGEDRIYLVAPEDIYLVSVEERQLSIFVDQQVYKMTGTLNSIEQKLPATLFIKTHRSFILNRTKIQEIQPWFNNTLQVILTNGSKVPVSRSYVKEFKEKLGLS
;
A
#
# COMPACT_ATOMS: atom_id res chain seq x y z
N GLU A 1 -32.28 4.31 -3.14
CA GLU A 1 -32.68 4.56 -4.55
C GLU A 1 -32.07 5.87 -5.07
N GLU A 2 -32.10 6.99 -4.34
CA GLU A 2 -31.53 8.28 -4.82
C GLU A 2 -30.02 8.26 -5.14
N MET A 3 -29.23 7.43 -4.46
CA MET A 3 -27.78 7.34 -4.69
C MET A 3 -27.39 6.68 -6.03
N MET A 4 -28.26 5.84 -6.60
CA MET A 4 -27.98 5.21 -7.89
C MET A 4 -28.15 6.16 -9.08
N ASP A 5 -28.96 7.20 -8.93
CA ASP A 5 -29.19 8.21 -9.97
C ASP A 5 -28.13 9.31 -9.99
N GLN A 6 -27.53 9.65 -8.85
CA GLN A 6 -26.56 10.76 -8.73
C GLN A 6 -25.10 10.40 -8.97
N LYS A 7 -24.74 9.10 -8.91
CA LYS A 7 -23.37 8.56 -9.15
C LYS A 7 -22.26 9.44 -8.53
N PRO A 8 -22.22 9.59 -7.19
CA PRO A 8 -21.22 10.42 -6.56
C PRO A 8 -19.82 9.86 -6.80
N ASP A 9 -18.83 10.75 -7.02
CA ASP A 9 -17.43 10.33 -7.12
C ASP A 9 -16.80 10.06 -5.74
N LEU A 10 -17.25 10.77 -4.68
CA LEU A 10 -16.83 10.61 -3.28
C LEU A 10 -18.06 10.40 -2.40
N LEU A 11 -18.01 9.40 -1.52
CA LEU A 11 -19.08 9.08 -0.60
C LEU A 11 -18.55 8.97 0.83
N PHE A 12 -19.09 9.81 1.74
CA PHE A 12 -18.95 9.61 3.17
C PHE A 12 -20.13 8.80 3.69
N LEU A 13 -19.85 7.67 4.34
CA LEU A 13 -20.84 6.71 4.77
C LEU A 13 -20.72 6.47 6.27
N ASP A 14 -21.83 6.66 7.02
CA ASP A 14 -21.85 6.22 8.42
C ASP A 14 -22.07 4.70 8.49
N ILE A 15 -21.50 4.07 9.49
CA ILE A 15 -21.66 2.63 9.75
C ILE A 15 -23.09 2.32 10.23
N HIS A 16 -23.63 3.19 11.06
CA HIS A 16 -24.99 3.04 11.58
C HIS A 16 -25.97 3.93 10.78
N LEU A 17 -26.66 3.33 9.84
CA LEU A 17 -27.78 3.93 9.12
C LEU A 17 -29.11 3.50 9.78
N THR A 18 -30.20 4.20 9.49
CA THR A 18 -31.49 3.99 10.13
C THR A 18 -32.10 2.62 9.82
N ASP A 19 -31.92 2.13 8.59
CA ASP A 19 -32.60 0.95 8.08
C ASP A 19 -31.67 -0.23 7.71
N GLU A 20 -30.37 0.02 7.47
CA GLU A 20 -29.40 -1.02 7.18
C GLU A 20 -28.00 -0.63 7.66
N SER A 21 -27.08 -1.61 7.71
CA SER A 21 -25.69 -1.33 8.05
C SER A 21 -24.97 -0.62 6.92
N GLY A 22 -24.19 0.42 7.24
CA GLY A 22 -23.29 1.06 6.24
C GLY A 22 -22.32 0.08 5.57
N PHE A 23 -21.98 -1.04 6.22
CA PHE A 23 -21.16 -2.09 5.63
C PHE A 23 -21.88 -2.86 4.52
N ASP A 24 -23.17 -3.17 4.72
CA ASP A 24 -23.98 -3.88 3.71
C ASP A 24 -24.15 -3.01 2.47
N LEU A 25 -24.32 -1.70 2.68
CA LEU A 25 -24.37 -0.74 1.58
C LEU A 25 -23.00 -0.62 0.88
N ALA A 26 -21.91 -0.54 1.65
CA ALA A 26 -20.55 -0.49 1.10
C ALA A 26 -20.25 -1.71 0.23
N GLU A 27 -20.62 -2.92 0.68
CA GLU A 27 -20.42 -4.15 -0.08
C GLU A 27 -21.19 -4.11 -1.42
N LYS A 28 -22.43 -3.64 -1.41
CA LYS A 28 -23.24 -3.45 -2.65
C LYS A 28 -22.54 -2.46 -3.61
N LEU A 29 -21.94 -1.41 -3.09
CA LEU A 29 -21.24 -0.38 -3.90
C LEU A 29 -19.96 -0.91 -4.56
N THR A 30 -19.27 -1.90 -3.96
CA THR A 30 -18.08 -2.49 -4.58
C THR A 30 -18.35 -3.24 -5.88
N HIS A 31 -19.60 -3.68 -6.09
CA HIS A 31 -20.02 -4.37 -7.31
C HIS A 31 -20.42 -3.42 -8.46
N LEU A 32 -20.41 -2.12 -8.23
CA LEU A 32 -20.70 -1.14 -9.29
C LEU A 32 -19.53 -1.05 -10.27
N LYS A 33 -19.83 -0.89 -11.57
CA LYS A 33 -18.79 -0.68 -12.61
C LYS A 33 -17.87 0.51 -12.33
N LYS A 34 -18.41 1.55 -11.68
CA LYS A 34 -17.66 2.71 -11.18
C LYS A 34 -18.10 2.93 -9.73
N ALA A 35 -17.36 2.32 -8.81
CA ALA A 35 -17.57 2.53 -7.38
C ALA A 35 -17.10 3.94 -6.97
N PRO A 36 -17.81 4.63 -6.06
CA PRO A 36 -17.35 5.90 -5.52
C PRO A 36 -16.11 5.73 -4.65
N TYR A 37 -15.37 6.81 -4.44
CA TYR A 37 -14.34 6.87 -3.41
C TYR A 37 -15.02 6.82 -2.04
N LEU A 38 -15.00 5.65 -1.41
CA LEU A 38 -15.77 5.38 -0.19
C LEU A 38 -14.94 5.71 1.05
N VAL A 39 -15.50 6.53 1.92
CA VAL A 39 -14.93 6.92 3.21
C VAL A 39 -15.94 6.64 4.32
N PHE A 40 -15.58 5.84 5.30
CA PHE A 40 -16.44 5.70 6.47
C PHE A 40 -16.26 6.90 7.41
N ALA A 41 -17.39 7.43 7.87
CA ALA A 41 -17.49 8.60 8.74
C ALA A 41 -18.39 8.28 9.94
N THR A 42 -17.81 7.87 11.07
CA THR A 42 -18.56 7.26 12.17
C THR A 42 -18.04 7.70 13.56
N ALA A 43 -18.86 7.48 14.59
CA ALA A 43 -18.44 7.70 15.98
C ALA A 43 -17.68 6.51 16.61
N TYR A 44 -17.53 5.39 15.88
CA TYR A 44 -16.99 4.15 16.41
C TYR A 44 -15.63 3.85 15.82
N ASP A 45 -14.61 3.63 16.63
CA ASP A 45 -13.23 3.29 16.24
C ASP A 45 -13.04 1.80 15.95
N GLN A 46 -13.80 0.96 16.61
CA GLN A 46 -13.67 -0.52 16.57
C GLN A 46 -13.95 -1.16 15.21
N TYR A 47 -14.55 -0.44 14.28
CA TYR A 47 -14.94 -0.97 12.97
C TYR A 47 -13.96 -0.64 11.84
N ALA A 48 -12.84 0.01 12.15
CA ALA A 48 -11.85 0.38 11.15
C ALA A 48 -11.33 -0.83 10.34
N LEU A 49 -11.11 -1.98 11.00
CA LEU A 49 -10.70 -3.22 10.33
C LEU A 49 -11.76 -3.74 9.34
N LYS A 50 -13.04 -3.65 9.72
CA LYS A 50 -14.13 -4.08 8.84
C LYS A 50 -14.32 -3.16 7.64
N ALA A 51 -14.03 -1.87 7.80
CA ALA A 51 -14.06 -0.88 6.71
C ALA A 51 -13.07 -1.24 5.58
N PHE A 52 -11.88 -1.75 5.93
CA PHE A 52 -10.91 -2.21 4.94
C PHE A 52 -11.37 -3.45 4.16
N GLN A 53 -12.13 -4.36 4.79
CA GLN A 53 -12.63 -5.57 4.13
C GLN A 53 -13.60 -5.26 2.97
N VAL A 54 -14.31 -4.12 3.06
CA VAL A 54 -15.21 -3.62 2.01
C VAL A 54 -14.55 -2.60 1.08
N ASN A 55 -13.20 -2.58 1.00
CA ASN A 55 -12.43 -1.67 0.14
C ASN A 55 -12.69 -0.18 0.35
N ALA A 56 -13.04 0.24 1.57
CA ALA A 56 -13.10 1.66 1.91
C ALA A 56 -11.72 2.29 1.76
N LYS A 57 -11.68 3.48 1.18
CA LYS A 57 -10.44 4.21 0.89
C LYS A 57 -9.91 4.98 2.09
N ASP A 58 -10.81 5.36 3.01
CA ASP A 58 -10.44 6.05 4.24
C ASP A 58 -11.49 5.85 5.34
N TYR A 59 -11.14 6.24 6.58
CA TYR A 59 -11.96 6.09 7.77
C TYR A 59 -11.75 7.29 8.71
N ILE A 60 -12.82 8.03 9.03
CA ILE A 60 -12.76 9.21 9.89
C ILE A 60 -13.72 9.09 11.07
N LEU A 61 -13.26 9.52 12.23
CA LEU A 61 -14.04 9.49 13.46
C LEU A 61 -14.78 10.81 13.70
N LYS A 62 -16.02 10.73 14.12
CA LYS A 62 -16.80 11.88 14.64
C LYS A 62 -16.33 12.20 16.08
N PRO A 63 -16.23 13.50 16.47
CA PRO A 63 -16.48 14.70 15.66
C PRO A 63 -15.35 14.96 14.66
N PHE A 64 -15.70 15.48 13.48
CA PHE A 64 -14.73 15.76 12.43
C PHE A 64 -14.00 17.07 12.68
N GLU A 65 -12.69 17.06 12.52
CA GLU A 65 -11.88 18.26 12.34
C GLU A 65 -11.90 18.63 10.84
N GLU A 66 -12.06 19.92 10.54
CA GLU A 66 -12.12 20.42 9.17
C GLU A 66 -10.89 20.02 8.36
N GLU A 67 -9.72 20.02 9.01
CA GLU A 67 -8.45 19.60 8.42
C GLU A 67 -8.48 18.14 7.93
N LYS A 68 -9.09 17.22 8.68
CA LYS A 68 -9.21 15.81 8.29
C LYS A 68 -10.11 15.61 7.08
N ILE A 69 -11.23 16.33 7.03
CA ILE A 69 -12.13 16.29 5.88
C ILE A 69 -11.41 16.83 4.65
N THR A 70 -10.69 17.94 4.78
CA THR A 70 -9.90 18.53 3.69
C THR A 70 -8.84 17.56 3.16
N GLN A 71 -8.09 16.90 4.04
CA GLN A 71 -7.09 15.89 3.66
C GLN A 71 -7.71 14.72 2.87
N VAL A 72 -8.89 14.24 3.31
CA VAL A 72 -9.60 13.16 2.61
C VAL A 72 -10.06 13.59 1.23
N ILE A 73 -10.60 14.81 1.09
CA ILE A 73 -11.05 15.37 -0.19
C ILE A 73 -9.85 15.56 -1.13
N GLU A 74 -8.73 16.10 -0.65
CA GLU A 74 -7.51 16.26 -1.44
C GLU A 74 -6.95 14.91 -1.92
N LYS A 75 -6.92 13.91 -1.04
CA LYS A 75 -6.49 12.55 -1.38
C LYS A 75 -7.41 11.93 -2.43
N ALA A 76 -8.73 12.01 -2.21
CA ALA A 76 -9.73 11.53 -3.17
C ALA A 76 -9.58 12.24 -4.52
N SER A 77 -9.43 13.56 -4.53
CA SER A 77 -9.24 14.36 -5.75
C SER A 77 -7.98 13.97 -6.52
N LYS A 78 -6.86 13.72 -5.81
CA LYS A 78 -5.60 13.25 -6.41
C LYS A 78 -5.75 11.87 -7.02
N GLU A 79 -6.36 10.91 -6.31
CA GLU A 79 -6.58 9.56 -6.82
C GLU A 79 -7.55 9.56 -8.01
N MET A 80 -8.60 10.39 -7.99
CA MET A 80 -9.55 10.52 -9.09
C MET A 80 -8.96 11.26 -10.30
N ALA A 81 -8.11 12.27 -10.09
CA ALA A 81 -7.43 12.99 -11.18
C ALA A 81 -6.35 12.11 -11.87
N GLN A 82 -5.77 11.15 -11.16
CA GLN A 82 -4.84 10.16 -11.71
C GLN A 82 -5.57 9.01 -12.43
N ALA A 83 -6.89 8.91 -12.32
CA ALA A 83 -7.73 8.01 -13.10
C ALA A 83 -7.99 8.55 -14.52
N VAL A 84 -6.95 8.95 -15.26
CA VAL A 84 -6.94 8.96 -16.73
C VAL A 84 -7.09 7.50 -17.17
N PRO A 85 -7.88 7.17 -18.20
CA PRO A 85 -8.18 5.79 -18.54
C PRO A 85 -6.88 5.03 -18.79
N GLU A 86 -6.43 4.28 -17.80
CA GLU A 86 -5.41 3.27 -18.01
C GLU A 86 -5.99 2.28 -19.02
N ASN A 87 -5.42 2.34 -20.20
CA ASN A 87 -5.41 1.27 -21.16
C ASN A 87 -5.32 -0.04 -20.38
N THR A 88 -6.30 -0.92 -20.56
CA THR A 88 -6.37 -2.24 -19.95
C THR A 88 -5.16 -3.07 -20.35
N ALA A 89 -4.03 -2.81 -19.70
CA ALA A 89 -3.00 -3.80 -19.54
C ALA A 89 -3.43 -4.67 -18.34
N GLU A 90 -3.71 -5.91 -18.62
CA GLU A 90 -4.09 -6.97 -17.68
C GLU A 90 -3.28 -6.86 -16.38
N LYS A 91 -3.90 -6.34 -15.30
CA LYS A 91 -3.38 -6.56 -13.96
C LYS A 91 -3.58 -8.05 -13.68
N GLY A 92 -2.49 -8.80 -13.76
CA GLY A 92 -2.42 -10.14 -13.21
C GLY A 92 -2.97 -10.19 -11.79
N PRO A 93 -3.24 -11.36 -11.22
CA PRO A 93 -3.92 -11.51 -9.94
C PRO A 93 -3.27 -10.59 -8.90
N LYS A 94 -4.07 -9.70 -8.28
CA LYS A 94 -3.59 -8.80 -7.21
C LYS A 94 -2.95 -9.68 -6.15
N SER A 95 -1.68 -9.42 -5.87
CA SER A 95 -0.98 -10.10 -4.79
C SER A 95 -1.74 -9.87 -3.49
N GLU A 96 -1.91 -10.91 -2.68
CA GLU A 96 -2.56 -10.78 -1.37
C GLU A 96 -1.86 -9.71 -0.55
N ALA A 97 -2.63 -8.82 0.08
CA ALA A 97 -2.09 -7.77 0.93
C ALA A 97 -1.32 -8.37 2.10
N ILE A 98 -0.18 -7.78 2.41
CA ILE A 98 0.72 -8.26 3.47
C ILE A 98 0.30 -7.63 4.79
N PRO A 99 -0.05 -8.43 5.83
CA PRO A 99 -0.34 -7.89 7.14
C PRO A 99 0.95 -7.45 7.84
N ILE A 100 1.03 -6.16 8.15
CA ILE A 100 2.10 -5.53 8.92
C ILE A 100 1.58 -5.20 10.30
N GLN A 101 2.12 -5.84 11.31
CA GLN A 101 1.70 -5.62 12.69
C GLN A 101 2.40 -4.36 13.25
N GLY A 102 1.65 -3.28 13.40
CA GLY A 102 2.07 -2.10 14.16
C GLY A 102 1.86 -2.29 15.67
N GLU A 103 2.09 -1.23 16.45
CA GLU A 103 1.95 -1.26 17.91
C GLU A 103 0.50 -1.53 18.35
N ASP A 104 -0.47 -0.82 17.76
CA ASP A 104 -1.88 -0.88 18.17
C ASP A 104 -2.82 -1.45 17.09
N ARG A 105 -2.29 -1.72 15.89
CA ARG A 105 -3.12 -2.11 14.73
C ARG A 105 -2.35 -2.91 13.70
N ILE A 106 -3.08 -3.62 12.85
CA ILE A 106 -2.52 -4.34 11.71
C ILE A 106 -2.80 -3.52 10.46
N TYR A 107 -1.76 -3.24 9.70
CA TYR A 107 -1.87 -2.60 8.38
C TYR A 107 -1.87 -3.68 7.30
N LEU A 108 -2.78 -3.59 6.36
CA LEU A 108 -2.77 -4.43 5.16
C LEU A 108 -2.16 -3.62 4.03
N VAL A 109 -0.98 -4.00 3.59
CA VAL A 109 -0.20 -3.28 2.58
C VAL A 109 -0.09 -4.11 1.32
N ALA A 110 -0.46 -3.53 0.18
CA ALA A 110 -0.27 -4.18 -1.11
C ALA A 110 1.24 -4.30 -1.42
N PRO A 111 1.73 -5.48 -1.83
CA PRO A 111 3.14 -5.67 -2.16
C PRO A 111 3.67 -4.65 -3.18
N GLU A 112 2.83 -4.24 -4.12
CA GLU A 112 3.15 -3.28 -5.16
C GLU A 112 3.49 -1.89 -4.61
N ASP A 113 2.97 -1.54 -3.43
CA ASP A 113 3.18 -0.23 -2.80
C ASP A 113 4.46 -0.20 -1.96
N ILE A 114 5.02 -1.37 -1.62
CA ILE A 114 6.25 -1.47 -0.86
C ILE A 114 7.44 -1.17 -1.76
N TYR A 115 8.28 -0.23 -1.35
CA TYR A 115 9.53 0.12 -2.02
C TYR A 115 10.71 -0.72 -1.51
N LEU A 116 10.79 -0.83 -0.21
CA LEU A 116 11.96 -1.36 0.49
C LEU A 116 11.55 -1.94 1.83
N VAL A 117 12.18 -3.03 2.23
CA VAL A 117 12.18 -3.53 3.60
C VAL A 117 13.61 -3.54 4.11
N SER A 118 13.83 -2.94 5.27
CA SER A 118 15.09 -3.00 5.98
C SER A 118 14.96 -3.62 7.37
N VAL A 119 16.05 -4.16 7.89
CA VAL A 119 16.12 -4.65 9.27
C VAL A 119 17.33 -4.04 9.96
N GLU A 120 17.11 -3.50 11.15
CA GLU A 120 18.14 -3.02 12.07
C GLU A 120 17.74 -3.43 13.49
N GLU A 121 18.66 -4.03 14.23
CA GLU A 121 18.45 -4.47 15.63
C GLU A 121 17.13 -5.26 15.88
N ARG A 122 16.74 -6.14 14.96
CA ARG A 122 15.46 -6.89 14.95
C ARG A 122 14.22 -6.03 14.74
N GLN A 123 14.38 -4.78 14.40
CA GLN A 123 13.28 -3.93 13.96
C GLN A 123 13.23 -3.92 12.43
N LEU A 124 12.14 -4.38 11.87
CA LEU A 124 11.81 -4.27 10.45
C LEU A 124 11.20 -2.90 10.19
N SER A 125 11.70 -2.23 9.15
CA SER A 125 11.12 -1.00 8.59
C SER A 125 10.65 -1.28 7.18
N ILE A 126 9.37 -1.10 6.92
CA ILE A 126 8.73 -1.33 5.62
C ILE A 126 8.36 0.02 5.05
N PHE A 127 8.99 0.39 3.95
CA PHE A 127 8.86 1.70 3.30
C PHE A 127 7.78 1.64 2.22
N VAL A 128 6.73 2.42 2.40
CA VAL A 128 5.58 2.50 1.50
C VAL A 128 5.36 3.97 1.17
N ASP A 129 5.74 4.38 -0.02
CA ASP A 129 5.73 5.78 -0.46
C ASP A 129 6.36 6.73 0.58
N GLN A 130 5.58 7.59 1.22
CA GLN A 130 6.05 8.52 2.25
C GLN A 130 5.88 7.98 3.69
N GLN A 131 5.41 6.74 3.84
CA GLN A 131 5.17 6.12 5.14
C GLN A 131 6.17 5.00 5.42
N VAL A 132 6.54 4.86 6.70
CA VAL A 132 7.40 3.77 7.18
C VAL A 132 6.68 3.05 8.30
N TYR A 133 6.38 1.78 8.06
CA TYR A 133 5.82 0.90 9.08
C TYR A 133 6.95 0.17 9.80
N LYS A 134 6.89 0.14 11.12
CA LYS A 134 7.87 -0.55 11.96
C LYS A 134 7.23 -1.73 12.66
N MET A 135 7.93 -2.87 12.67
CA MET A 135 7.50 -4.07 13.39
C MET A 135 8.71 -4.86 13.88
N THR A 136 8.54 -5.62 14.94
CA THR A 136 9.57 -6.55 15.41
C THR A 136 9.61 -7.78 14.53
N GLY A 137 10.79 -8.19 14.07
CA GLY A 137 10.93 -9.37 13.23
C GLY A 137 12.29 -9.51 12.58
N THR A 138 12.40 -10.49 11.70
CA THR A 138 13.62 -10.76 10.93
C THR A 138 13.35 -10.56 9.43
N LEU A 139 14.41 -10.23 8.67
CA LEU A 139 14.27 -10.11 7.23
C LEU A 139 13.76 -11.40 6.57
N ASN A 140 14.17 -12.56 7.07
CA ASN A 140 13.72 -13.85 6.54
C ASN A 140 12.22 -14.10 6.79
N SER A 141 11.67 -13.65 7.92
CA SER A 141 10.24 -13.82 8.22
C SER A 141 9.34 -12.99 7.31
N ILE A 142 9.78 -11.82 6.91
CA ILE A 142 9.03 -11.00 5.95
C ILE A 142 9.29 -11.43 4.51
N GLU A 143 10.51 -11.88 4.18
CA GLU A 143 10.87 -12.37 2.84
C GLU A 143 9.94 -13.49 2.36
N GLN A 144 9.53 -14.40 3.26
CA GLN A 144 8.61 -15.49 2.95
C GLN A 144 7.17 -15.02 2.60
N LYS A 145 6.80 -13.82 3.04
CA LYS A 145 5.50 -13.22 2.77
C LYS A 145 5.50 -12.32 1.53
N LEU A 146 6.69 -11.93 1.08
CA LEU A 146 6.85 -11.05 -0.08
C LEU A 146 6.84 -11.87 -1.38
N PRO A 147 6.07 -11.48 -2.41
CA PRO A 147 6.11 -12.14 -3.71
C PRO A 147 7.51 -12.10 -4.32
N ALA A 148 8.11 -13.27 -4.55
CA ALA A 148 9.47 -13.38 -5.12
C ALA A 148 9.58 -12.78 -6.53
N THR A 149 8.46 -12.62 -7.23
CA THR A 149 8.37 -11.95 -8.54
C THR A 149 8.59 -10.45 -8.48
N LEU A 150 8.29 -9.82 -7.32
CA LEU A 150 8.40 -8.38 -7.12
C LEU A 150 9.63 -8.00 -6.29
N PHE A 151 10.09 -8.88 -5.39
CA PHE A 151 11.11 -8.52 -4.41
C PHE A 151 12.44 -9.22 -4.64
N ILE A 152 13.51 -8.48 -4.42
CA ILE A 152 14.89 -8.97 -4.52
C ILE A 152 15.64 -8.61 -3.25
N LYS A 153 16.28 -9.60 -2.64
CA LYS A 153 17.21 -9.39 -1.53
C LYS A 153 18.53 -8.89 -2.07
N THR A 154 18.99 -7.75 -1.57
CA THR A 154 20.21 -7.09 -2.03
C THR A 154 21.31 -7.05 -0.97
N HIS A 155 20.95 -7.28 0.28
CA HIS A 155 21.83 -7.28 1.42
C HIS A 155 21.25 -8.15 2.54
N ARG A 156 22.07 -8.57 3.50
CA ARG A 156 21.55 -9.26 4.70
C ARG A 156 20.48 -8.47 5.47
N SER A 157 20.44 -7.16 5.25
CA SER A 157 19.53 -6.23 5.92
C SER A 157 18.53 -5.54 4.97
N PHE A 158 18.54 -5.83 3.67
CA PHE A 158 17.69 -5.13 2.70
C PHE A 158 17.03 -6.06 1.69
N ILE A 159 15.74 -5.85 1.47
CA ILE A 159 14.96 -6.40 0.36
C ILE A 159 14.29 -5.23 -0.35
N LEU A 160 14.41 -5.10 -1.66
CA LEU A 160 13.76 -4.05 -2.44
C LEU A 160 12.75 -4.60 -3.44
N ASN A 161 11.80 -3.76 -3.82
CA ASN A 161 10.88 -4.04 -4.90
C ASN A 161 11.52 -3.68 -6.24
N ARG A 162 11.67 -4.68 -7.13
CA ARG A 162 12.30 -4.51 -8.44
C ARG A 162 11.56 -3.54 -9.36
N THR A 163 10.25 -3.41 -9.20
CA THR A 163 9.42 -2.51 -10.03
C THR A 163 9.60 -1.04 -9.65
N LYS A 164 10.18 -0.78 -8.49
CA LYS A 164 10.48 0.57 -7.98
C LYS A 164 11.92 1.01 -8.25
N ILE A 165 12.71 0.21 -8.94
CA ILE A 165 14.08 0.59 -9.31
C ILE A 165 14.02 1.69 -10.36
N GLN A 166 14.68 2.81 -10.08
CA GLN A 166 14.87 3.92 -11.00
C GLN A 166 16.23 3.82 -11.69
N GLU A 167 17.28 3.51 -10.93
CA GLU A 167 18.66 3.52 -11.41
C GLU A 167 19.52 2.54 -10.64
N ILE A 168 20.53 1.97 -11.30
CA ILE A 168 21.55 1.09 -10.72
C ILE A 168 22.91 1.67 -11.05
N GLN A 169 23.70 1.96 -10.02
CA GLN A 169 25.03 2.55 -10.16
C GLN A 169 26.12 1.61 -9.63
N PRO A 170 27.28 1.53 -10.30
CA PRO A 170 28.47 0.92 -9.69
C PRO A 170 28.82 1.65 -8.39
N TRP A 171 29.20 0.88 -7.39
CA TRP A 171 29.63 1.40 -6.09
C TRP A 171 30.99 0.83 -5.72
N PHE A 172 31.54 1.30 -4.59
CA PHE A 172 32.88 0.89 -4.16
C PHE A 172 33.05 -0.63 -4.09
N ASN A 173 34.27 -1.11 -4.38
CA ASN A 173 34.66 -2.50 -4.16
C ASN A 173 33.76 -3.56 -4.85
N ASN A 174 33.39 -3.36 -6.09
CA ASN A 174 32.54 -4.29 -6.87
C ASN A 174 31.15 -4.54 -6.24
N THR A 175 30.60 -3.55 -5.57
CA THR A 175 29.21 -3.52 -5.14
C THR A 175 28.38 -2.64 -6.06
N LEU A 176 27.07 -2.63 -5.88
CA LEU A 176 26.15 -1.75 -6.59
C LEU A 176 25.34 -0.92 -5.60
N GLN A 177 24.88 0.22 -6.04
CA GLN A 177 23.87 1.03 -5.35
C GLN A 177 22.66 1.14 -6.25
N VAL A 178 21.49 0.86 -5.69
CA VAL A 178 20.20 1.00 -6.37
C VAL A 178 19.51 2.26 -5.87
N ILE A 179 19.02 3.07 -6.78
CA ILE A 179 18.17 4.23 -6.48
C ILE A 179 16.74 3.85 -6.83
N LEU A 180 15.84 3.99 -5.87
CA LEU A 180 14.42 3.74 -6.05
C LEU A 180 13.69 5.02 -6.48
N THR A 181 12.52 4.89 -7.07
CA THR A 181 11.70 6.03 -7.57
C THR A 181 11.28 7.02 -6.49
N ASN A 182 11.32 6.62 -5.21
CA ASN A 182 11.13 7.53 -4.08
C ASN A 182 12.44 8.18 -3.57
N GLY A 183 13.55 8.01 -4.29
CA GLY A 183 14.87 8.53 -3.94
C GLY A 183 15.67 7.70 -2.91
N SER A 184 15.11 6.62 -2.38
CA SER A 184 15.84 5.74 -1.45
C SER A 184 17.04 5.09 -2.13
N LYS A 185 18.19 5.08 -1.43
CA LYS A 185 19.42 4.45 -1.90
C LYS A 185 19.66 3.15 -1.16
N VAL A 186 19.75 2.04 -1.90
CA VAL A 186 19.83 0.69 -1.34
C VAL A 186 21.13 0.02 -1.82
N PRO A 187 21.97 -0.48 -0.91
CA PRO A 187 23.18 -1.17 -1.30
C PRO A 187 22.90 -2.60 -1.78
N VAL A 188 23.66 -3.06 -2.77
CA VAL A 188 23.75 -4.46 -3.17
C VAL A 188 25.13 -4.97 -2.79
N SER A 189 25.22 -5.81 -1.77
CA SER A 189 26.50 -6.34 -1.31
C SER A 189 27.07 -7.39 -2.28
N ARG A 190 28.38 -7.60 -2.26
CA ARG A 190 29.10 -8.47 -3.20
C ARG A 190 28.48 -9.85 -3.37
N SER A 191 28.05 -10.46 -2.27
CA SER A 191 27.42 -11.79 -2.27
C SER A 191 26.08 -11.84 -3.00
N TYR A 192 25.42 -10.70 -3.17
CA TYR A 192 24.10 -10.59 -3.83
C TYR A 192 24.19 -10.04 -5.26
N VAL A 193 25.32 -9.46 -5.70
CA VAL A 193 25.42 -8.81 -7.02
C VAL A 193 25.11 -9.78 -8.16
N LYS A 194 25.60 -11.02 -8.09
CA LYS A 194 25.37 -12.02 -9.15
C LYS A 194 23.88 -12.34 -9.27
N GLU A 195 23.26 -12.75 -8.17
CA GLU A 195 21.83 -13.10 -8.14
C GLU A 195 20.95 -11.88 -8.52
N PHE A 196 21.31 -10.68 -8.04
CA PHE A 196 20.61 -9.44 -8.35
C PHE A 196 20.60 -9.16 -9.86
N LYS A 197 21.76 -9.29 -10.53
CA LYS A 197 21.86 -9.12 -11.99
C LYS A 197 21.04 -10.17 -12.73
N GLU A 198 21.14 -11.44 -12.35
CA GLU A 198 20.40 -12.54 -12.95
C GLU A 198 18.88 -12.31 -12.86
N LYS A 199 18.37 -11.91 -11.69
CA LYS A 199 16.95 -11.63 -11.49
C LYS A 199 16.43 -10.44 -12.30
N LEU A 200 17.30 -9.51 -12.67
CA LEU A 200 16.96 -8.36 -13.51
C LEU A 200 17.25 -8.59 -15.00
N GLY A 201 17.83 -9.75 -15.38
CA GLY A 201 18.24 -10.01 -16.74
C GLY A 201 19.44 -9.16 -17.21
N LEU A 202 20.27 -8.69 -16.28
CA LEU A 202 21.50 -7.95 -16.55
C LEU A 202 22.67 -8.93 -16.59
N SER A 203 23.18 -9.20 -17.77
CA SER A 203 24.39 -10.03 -17.99
C SER A 203 25.65 -9.20 -17.89
#